data_c2791770dac73116ed1b03068c580d35
#
_entry.id   c2791770dac73116ed1b03068c580d35
#
_cell.length_a   1.000
_cell.length_b   1.000
_cell.length_c   1.000
_cell.angle_alpha   90.00
_cell.angle_beta   90.00
_cell.angle_gamma   90.00
#
_symmetry.space_group_name_H-M   'P 1'
#
loop_
_entity.id
_entity.type
_entity.pdbx_description
1 polymer ?
#
loop_
_entity_poly.entity_id
_entity_poly.type
_entity_poly.pdbx_seq_one_letter_code
_entity_poly.pdbx_strand_id
1 'polypeptide(L)'
;SLATLRDMKSRGEKISMLTCYDATFAHTMSGAGVEVLLIGDSLGMVLQGHNSTLPVTVADMAYHTACVARGNQCALVVADMPFMAYSTPEAALDSAASLMRAGAHIVKLEGGAWLCDTVTRLVQGGIPSCVHMGLTPQSVNVFGGYRVQGRGEDAGERMLQEALTLEAAGAAILLLECVPRA
;
A
#
# COMPACT_ATOMS: atom_id res chain seq x y z
N SER A 1 -1.53 15.65 -2.26
CA SER A 1 -0.09 15.38 -2.09
C SER A 1 0.20 14.82 -0.71
N LEU A 2 1.39 14.21 -0.51
CA LEU A 2 1.84 13.78 0.83
C LEU A 2 1.90 14.94 1.83
N ALA A 3 2.27 16.14 1.39
CA ALA A 3 2.27 17.31 2.24
C ALA A 3 0.86 17.62 2.76
N THR A 4 -0.15 17.52 1.90
CA THR A 4 -1.56 17.69 2.28
C THR A 4 -1.99 16.69 3.35
N LEU A 5 -1.60 15.40 3.21
CA LEU A 5 -1.94 14.39 4.22
C LEU A 5 -1.23 14.64 5.56
N ARG A 6 0.02 15.12 5.54
CA ARG A 6 0.75 15.53 6.75
C ARG A 6 0.08 16.70 7.45
N ASP A 7 -0.37 17.70 6.69
CA ASP A 7 -1.11 18.85 7.23
C ASP A 7 -2.44 18.42 7.87
N MET A 8 -3.21 17.52 7.21
CA MET A 8 -4.44 16.96 7.78
C MET A 8 -4.14 16.23 9.09
N LYS A 9 -3.11 15.36 9.10
CA LYS A 9 -2.68 14.66 10.33
C LYS A 9 -2.32 15.65 11.44
N SER A 10 -1.58 16.72 11.15
CA SER A 10 -1.19 17.72 12.15
C SER A 10 -2.37 18.48 12.75
N ARG A 11 -3.46 18.64 11.98
CA ARG A 11 -4.72 19.23 12.43
C ARG A 11 -5.67 18.23 13.08
N GLY A 12 -5.31 16.95 13.17
CA GLY A 12 -6.17 15.88 13.70
C GLY A 12 -7.33 15.51 12.77
N GLU A 13 -7.28 15.91 11.51
CA GLU A 13 -8.27 15.57 10.49
C GLU A 13 -8.10 14.11 10.03
N LYS A 14 -9.22 13.41 9.87
CA LYS A 14 -9.20 12.03 9.34
C LYS A 14 -9.03 12.06 7.84
N ILE A 15 -8.27 11.08 7.35
CA ILE A 15 -8.01 10.87 5.93
C ILE A 15 -8.81 9.65 5.49
N SER A 16 -9.65 9.80 4.46
CA SER A 16 -10.34 8.67 3.86
C SER A 16 -9.47 8.01 2.79
N MET A 17 -9.39 6.69 2.82
CA MET A 17 -8.75 5.88 1.78
C MET A 17 -9.74 4.83 1.30
N LEU A 18 -10.00 4.78 0.01
CA LEU A 18 -10.87 3.79 -0.62
C LEU A 18 -10.16 3.04 -1.73
N THR A 19 -10.44 1.75 -1.81
CA THR A 19 -9.97 0.89 -2.90
C THR A 19 -10.72 1.24 -4.19
N CYS A 20 -9.98 1.38 -5.29
CA CYS A 20 -10.49 1.78 -6.59
C CYS A 20 -9.70 1.10 -7.71
N TYR A 21 -10.39 0.65 -8.79
CA TYR A 21 -9.75 -0.12 -9.85
C TYR A 21 -9.98 0.42 -11.27
N ASP A 22 -10.83 1.44 -11.44
CA ASP A 22 -11.20 1.97 -12.75
C ASP A 22 -11.43 3.48 -12.75
N ALA A 23 -11.54 4.05 -13.95
CA ALA A 23 -11.67 5.49 -14.15
C ALA A 23 -13.01 6.05 -13.66
N THR A 24 -14.10 5.30 -13.79
CA THR A 24 -15.45 5.77 -13.40
C THR A 24 -15.56 5.92 -11.89
N PHE A 25 -15.15 4.89 -11.15
CA PHE A 25 -15.11 4.95 -9.69
C PHE A 25 -14.09 5.96 -9.19
N ALA A 26 -12.92 6.08 -9.83
CA ALA A 26 -11.92 7.10 -9.47
C ALA A 26 -12.49 8.51 -9.60
N HIS A 27 -13.20 8.79 -10.70
CA HIS A 27 -13.86 10.08 -10.89
C HIS A 27 -14.91 10.38 -9.82
N THR A 28 -15.76 9.40 -9.52
CA THR A 28 -16.82 9.54 -8.52
C THR A 28 -16.26 9.73 -7.11
N MET A 29 -15.32 8.88 -6.70
CA MET A 29 -14.75 8.91 -5.35
C MET A 29 -13.92 10.18 -5.11
N SER A 30 -13.05 10.55 -6.06
CA SER A 30 -12.25 11.77 -5.93
C SER A 30 -13.12 13.04 -6.00
N GLY A 31 -14.18 13.05 -6.81
CA GLY A 31 -15.16 14.13 -6.86
C GLY A 31 -16.00 14.24 -5.58
N ALA A 32 -16.17 13.15 -4.84
CA ALA A 32 -16.82 13.14 -3.52
C ALA A 32 -15.89 13.55 -2.37
N GLY A 33 -14.62 13.85 -2.65
CA GLY A 33 -13.65 14.32 -1.66
C GLY A 33 -12.84 13.25 -0.97
N VAL A 34 -12.80 12.01 -1.49
CA VAL A 34 -11.90 10.96 -0.99
C VAL A 34 -10.45 11.40 -1.22
N GLU A 35 -9.64 11.39 -0.14
CA GLU A 35 -8.26 11.91 -0.18
C GLU A 35 -7.29 10.94 -0.82
N VAL A 36 -7.52 9.61 -0.69
CA VAL A 36 -6.60 8.58 -1.17
C VAL A 36 -7.36 7.48 -1.90
N LEU A 37 -6.93 7.15 -3.12
CA LEU A 37 -7.38 5.99 -3.87
C LEU A 37 -6.31 4.90 -3.84
N LEU A 38 -6.69 3.70 -3.42
CA LEU A 38 -5.81 2.53 -3.34
C LEU A 38 -6.13 1.57 -4.47
N ILE A 39 -5.15 1.30 -5.32
CA ILE A 39 -5.20 0.17 -6.25
C ILE A 39 -4.57 -1.02 -5.53
N GLY A 40 -5.42 -1.89 -4.99
CA GLY A 40 -5.01 -3.07 -4.24
C GLY A 40 -4.79 -4.29 -5.15
N ASP A 41 -3.83 -5.15 -4.82
CA ASP A 41 -3.66 -6.44 -5.48
C ASP A 41 -4.83 -7.41 -5.20
N SER A 42 -5.72 -7.04 -4.27
CA SER A 42 -7.04 -7.66 -4.09
C SER A 42 -7.89 -7.66 -5.38
N LEU A 43 -7.53 -6.84 -6.40
CA LEU A 43 -8.12 -6.92 -7.74
C LEU A 43 -8.08 -8.34 -8.33
N GLY A 44 -7.06 -9.13 -7.98
CA GLY A 44 -6.96 -10.52 -8.37
C GLY A 44 -8.16 -11.34 -7.91
N MET A 45 -8.64 -11.08 -6.70
CA MET A 45 -9.80 -11.78 -6.14
C MET A 45 -11.12 -11.16 -6.61
N VAL A 46 -11.26 -9.84 -6.56
CA VAL A 46 -12.55 -9.16 -6.76
C VAL A 46 -12.88 -8.88 -8.22
N LEU A 47 -11.89 -8.78 -9.11
CA LEU A 47 -12.08 -8.52 -10.53
C LEU A 47 -11.67 -9.70 -11.42
N GLN A 48 -10.54 -10.33 -11.12
CA GLN A 48 -9.99 -11.42 -11.94
C GLN A 48 -10.53 -12.80 -11.54
N GLY A 49 -11.18 -12.93 -10.37
CA GLY A 49 -11.79 -14.17 -9.90
C GLY A 49 -10.81 -15.22 -9.36
N HIS A 50 -9.59 -14.81 -8.99
CA HIS A 50 -8.63 -15.68 -8.32
C HIS A 50 -9.00 -15.94 -6.85
N ASN A 51 -8.49 -17.02 -6.29
CA ASN A 51 -8.70 -17.38 -4.87
C ASN A 51 -7.74 -16.65 -3.90
N SER A 52 -6.78 -15.90 -4.43
CA SER A 52 -5.81 -15.13 -3.66
C SER A 52 -5.25 -13.97 -4.48
N THR A 53 -4.46 -13.10 -3.86
CA THR A 53 -3.76 -12.00 -4.52
C THR A 53 -2.48 -12.45 -5.26
N LEU A 54 -1.98 -13.66 -4.97
CA LEU A 54 -0.69 -14.14 -5.46
C LEU A 54 -0.50 -14.17 -6.99
N PRO A 55 -1.54 -14.45 -7.82
CA PRO A 55 -1.40 -14.46 -9.28
C PRO A 55 -1.25 -13.08 -9.93
N VAL A 56 -1.54 -11.99 -9.19
CA VAL A 56 -1.52 -10.63 -9.74
C VAL A 56 -0.09 -10.22 -10.11
N THR A 57 0.04 -9.67 -11.31
CA THR A 57 1.33 -9.21 -11.86
C THR A 57 1.51 -7.69 -11.75
N VAL A 58 2.76 -7.20 -11.87
CA VAL A 58 3.04 -5.75 -11.96
C VAL A 58 2.33 -5.13 -13.17
N ALA A 59 2.17 -5.86 -14.25
CA ALA A 59 1.45 -5.38 -15.44
C ALA A 59 -0.05 -5.17 -15.18
N ASP A 60 -0.68 -6.07 -14.42
CA ASP A 60 -2.08 -5.90 -14.00
C ASP A 60 -2.23 -4.66 -13.13
N MET A 61 -1.35 -4.51 -12.15
CA MET A 61 -1.35 -3.35 -11.26
C MET A 61 -1.14 -2.04 -12.02
N ALA A 62 -0.19 -2.02 -12.96
CA ALA A 62 0.08 -0.85 -13.79
C ALA A 62 -1.13 -0.48 -14.68
N TYR A 63 -1.80 -1.50 -15.25
CA TYR A 63 -3.01 -1.28 -16.06
C TYR A 63 -4.11 -0.60 -15.23
N HIS A 64 -4.46 -1.16 -14.07
CA HIS A 64 -5.50 -0.58 -13.21
C HIS A 64 -5.10 0.77 -12.63
N THR A 65 -3.82 0.95 -12.28
CA THR A 65 -3.28 2.25 -11.84
C THR A 65 -3.47 3.32 -12.92
N ALA A 66 -3.17 3.00 -14.18
CA ALA A 66 -3.36 3.93 -15.29
C ALA A 66 -4.85 4.25 -15.53
N CYS A 67 -5.75 3.29 -15.33
CA CYS A 67 -7.19 3.52 -15.40
C CYS A 67 -7.66 4.50 -14.31
N VAL A 68 -7.27 4.24 -13.06
CA VAL A 68 -7.61 5.10 -11.91
C VAL A 68 -7.02 6.51 -12.08
N ALA A 69 -5.75 6.61 -12.49
CA ALA A 69 -5.07 7.90 -12.69
C ALA A 69 -5.78 8.79 -13.72
N ARG A 70 -6.32 8.20 -14.81
CA ARG A 70 -7.09 8.96 -15.83
C ARG A 70 -8.44 9.48 -15.32
N GLY A 71 -9.08 8.76 -14.40
CA GLY A 71 -10.37 9.18 -13.82
C GLY A 71 -10.22 10.08 -12.59
N ASN A 72 -9.07 10.04 -11.94
CA ASN A 72 -8.81 10.76 -10.70
C ASN A 72 -8.77 12.29 -10.94
N GLN A 73 -9.44 13.06 -10.07
CA GLN A 73 -9.46 14.51 -10.14
C GLN A 73 -8.44 15.16 -9.18
N CYS A 74 -8.32 14.65 -7.94
CA CYS A 74 -7.53 15.32 -6.91
C CYS A 74 -6.98 14.39 -5.82
N ALA A 75 -7.40 13.12 -5.77
CA ALA A 75 -6.96 12.19 -4.74
C ALA A 75 -5.50 11.76 -4.93
N LEU A 76 -4.86 11.38 -3.84
CA LEU A 76 -3.56 10.72 -3.87
C LEU A 76 -3.75 9.26 -4.32
N VAL A 77 -2.92 8.80 -5.25
CA VAL A 77 -3.00 7.44 -5.80
C VAL A 77 -1.92 6.57 -5.16
N VAL A 78 -2.34 5.50 -4.49
CA VAL A 78 -1.47 4.47 -3.91
C VAL A 78 -1.66 3.18 -4.71
N ALA A 79 -0.58 2.55 -5.16
CA ALA A 79 -0.64 1.29 -5.90
C ALA A 79 0.16 0.21 -5.18
N ASP A 80 -0.45 -0.99 -5.02
CA ASP A 80 0.23 -2.13 -4.44
C ASP A 80 1.32 -2.66 -5.37
N MET A 81 2.46 -2.98 -4.80
CA MET A 81 3.42 -3.88 -5.42
C MET A 81 2.96 -5.32 -5.15
N PRO A 82 2.65 -6.12 -6.18
CA PRO A 82 2.11 -7.45 -6.00
C PRO A 82 3.16 -8.42 -5.45
N PHE A 83 2.71 -9.62 -5.08
CA PHE A 83 3.55 -10.67 -4.50
C PHE A 83 4.87 -10.85 -5.27
N MET A 84 6.01 -10.86 -4.53
CA MET A 84 7.39 -11.01 -5.03
C MET A 84 7.90 -9.89 -5.95
N ALA A 85 7.12 -8.84 -6.21
CA ALA A 85 7.56 -7.70 -7.02
C ALA A 85 8.62 -6.82 -6.32
N TYR A 86 8.89 -7.09 -5.04
CA TYR A 86 9.86 -6.38 -4.20
C TYR A 86 10.74 -7.35 -3.38
N SER A 87 11.04 -8.52 -3.96
CA SER A 87 11.87 -9.55 -3.32
C SER A 87 13.32 -9.11 -3.05
N THR A 88 13.79 -8.11 -3.78
CA THR A 88 15.04 -7.39 -3.54
C THR A 88 14.80 -5.88 -3.71
N PRO A 89 15.65 -5.01 -3.15
CA PRO A 89 15.52 -3.56 -3.37
C PRO A 89 15.54 -3.16 -4.84
N GLU A 90 16.33 -3.83 -5.68
CA GLU A 90 16.42 -3.58 -7.12
C GLU A 90 15.10 -3.94 -7.81
N ALA A 91 14.54 -5.12 -7.52
CA ALA A 91 13.23 -5.53 -8.04
C ALA A 91 12.12 -4.57 -7.59
N ALA A 92 12.20 -4.08 -6.36
CA ALA A 92 11.27 -3.07 -5.83
C ALA A 92 11.36 -1.75 -6.60
N LEU A 93 12.56 -1.26 -6.91
CA LEU A 93 12.75 -0.03 -7.69
C LEU A 93 12.17 -0.16 -9.10
N ASP A 94 12.40 -1.28 -9.79
CA ASP A 94 11.87 -1.53 -11.14
C ASP A 94 10.34 -1.59 -11.14
N SER A 95 9.77 -2.35 -10.20
CA SER A 95 8.33 -2.48 -10.04
C SER A 95 7.68 -1.15 -9.68
N ALA A 96 8.24 -0.44 -8.71
CA ALA A 96 7.77 0.87 -8.28
C ALA A 96 7.84 1.90 -9.43
N ALA A 97 8.92 1.93 -10.18
CA ALA A 97 9.06 2.81 -11.34
C ALA A 97 7.98 2.55 -12.40
N SER A 98 7.59 1.28 -12.61
CA SER A 98 6.50 0.91 -13.51
C SER A 98 5.16 1.48 -13.03
N LEU A 99 4.85 1.33 -11.74
CA LEU A 99 3.61 1.83 -11.13
C LEU A 99 3.56 3.37 -11.10
N MET A 100 4.69 4.03 -10.79
CA MET A 100 4.79 5.49 -10.81
C MET A 100 4.56 6.05 -12.22
N ARG A 101 5.13 5.43 -13.25
CA ARG A 101 4.87 5.80 -14.65
C ARG A 101 3.41 5.58 -15.06
N ALA A 102 2.72 4.61 -14.46
CA ALA A 102 1.29 4.38 -14.67
C ALA A 102 0.40 5.43 -13.97
N GLY A 103 0.96 6.26 -13.07
CA GLY A 103 0.26 7.35 -12.42
C GLY A 103 0.10 7.18 -10.89
N ALA A 104 0.75 6.21 -10.27
CA ALA A 104 0.83 6.15 -8.82
C ALA A 104 1.63 7.33 -8.25
N HIS A 105 1.26 7.79 -7.06
CA HIS A 105 2.02 8.77 -6.28
C HIS A 105 2.82 8.11 -5.15
N ILE A 106 2.36 6.95 -4.69
CA ILE A 106 2.94 6.14 -3.62
C ILE A 106 2.84 4.68 -4.04
N VAL A 107 3.82 3.87 -3.71
CA VAL A 107 3.72 2.41 -3.83
C VAL A 107 3.48 1.77 -2.45
N LYS A 108 2.65 0.71 -2.39
CA LYS A 108 2.43 -0.05 -1.17
C LYS A 108 3.13 -1.40 -1.24
N LEU A 109 3.71 -1.84 -0.14
CA LEU A 109 4.37 -3.13 0.02
C LEU A 109 4.03 -3.73 1.38
N GLU A 110 3.99 -5.05 1.46
CA GLU A 110 3.58 -5.81 2.63
C GLU A 110 4.77 -6.43 3.36
N GLY A 111 4.89 -6.18 4.67
CA GLY A 111 5.93 -6.78 5.50
C GLY A 111 6.26 -5.96 6.73
N GLY A 112 7.28 -6.40 7.44
CA GLY A 112 7.81 -5.78 8.66
C GLY A 112 9.19 -5.15 8.45
N ALA A 113 10.01 -5.14 9.50
CA ALA A 113 11.32 -4.50 9.52
C ALA A 113 12.30 -4.98 8.44
N TRP A 114 12.12 -6.19 7.90
CA TRP A 114 12.94 -6.69 6.78
C TRP A 114 12.85 -5.85 5.51
N LEU A 115 11.82 -4.98 5.39
CA LEU A 115 11.65 -4.06 4.27
C LEU A 115 12.44 -2.75 4.41
N CYS A 116 13.15 -2.52 5.52
CA CYS A 116 13.78 -1.22 5.78
C CYS A 116 14.78 -0.80 4.70
N ASP A 117 15.60 -1.74 4.19
CA ASP A 117 16.53 -1.44 3.09
C ASP A 117 15.77 -1.08 1.82
N THR A 118 14.74 -1.83 1.47
CA THR A 118 13.88 -1.54 0.32
C THR A 118 13.21 -0.17 0.44
N VAL A 119 12.63 0.16 1.60
CA VAL A 119 12.02 1.46 1.86
C VAL A 119 13.04 2.59 1.72
N THR A 120 14.22 2.43 2.31
CA THR A 120 15.31 3.42 2.20
C THR A 120 15.70 3.65 0.74
N ARG A 121 15.85 2.59 -0.04
CA ARG A 121 16.21 2.68 -1.47
C ARG A 121 15.11 3.33 -2.31
N LEU A 122 13.84 3.02 -2.05
CA LEU A 122 12.71 3.68 -2.70
C LEU A 122 12.72 5.19 -2.43
N VAL A 123 12.88 5.59 -1.17
CA VAL A 123 12.93 7.01 -0.76
C VAL A 123 14.10 7.73 -1.40
N GLN A 124 15.31 7.13 -1.43
CA GLN A 124 16.48 7.68 -2.12
C GLN A 124 16.22 7.83 -3.63
N GLY A 125 15.43 6.93 -4.22
CA GLY A 125 14.98 7.01 -5.62
C GLY A 125 13.86 8.02 -5.86
N GLY A 126 13.39 8.73 -4.82
CA GLY A 126 12.28 9.69 -4.93
C GLY A 126 10.90 9.06 -4.95
N ILE A 127 10.77 7.81 -4.52
CA ILE A 127 9.51 7.04 -4.53
C ILE A 127 8.99 6.91 -3.11
N PRO A 128 7.87 7.57 -2.75
CA PRO A 128 7.25 7.40 -1.44
C PRO A 128 6.64 6.01 -1.29
N SER A 129 6.68 5.46 -0.07
CA SER A 129 6.15 4.14 0.24
C SER A 129 5.09 4.15 1.33
N CYS A 130 4.11 3.26 1.18
CA CYS A 130 3.17 2.84 2.20
C CYS A 130 3.54 1.41 2.61
N VAL A 131 3.81 1.15 3.87
CA VAL A 131 4.08 -0.21 4.34
C VAL A 131 2.85 -0.77 5.04
N HIS A 132 2.42 -1.96 4.59
CA HIS A 132 1.27 -2.66 5.12
C HIS A 132 1.74 -3.76 6.08
N MET A 133 1.31 -3.65 7.32
CA MET A 133 1.63 -4.53 8.44
C MET A 133 0.36 -5.16 9.04
N GLY A 134 0.55 -6.13 9.91
CA GLY A 134 -0.54 -6.90 10.48
C GLY A 134 -0.87 -8.09 9.60
N LEU A 135 -2.13 -8.27 9.23
CA LEU A 135 -2.51 -9.27 8.24
C LEU A 135 -2.10 -8.76 6.85
N THR A 136 -1.17 -9.44 6.24
CA THR A 136 -0.71 -9.19 4.88
C THR A 136 -1.21 -10.30 3.96
N PRO A 137 -2.18 -10.05 3.04
CA PRO A 137 -2.77 -11.06 2.18
C PRO A 137 -1.77 -11.86 1.34
N GLN A 138 -0.66 -11.23 0.94
CA GLN A 138 0.42 -11.90 0.22
C GLN A 138 1.11 -12.99 1.06
N SER A 139 1.02 -12.91 2.38
CA SER A 139 1.59 -13.89 3.33
C SER A 139 0.58 -14.92 3.82
N VAL A 140 -0.59 -15.02 3.21
CA VAL A 140 -1.71 -15.87 3.65
C VAL A 140 -1.31 -17.33 3.88
N ASN A 141 -0.41 -17.87 3.06
CA ASN A 141 0.08 -19.24 3.18
C ASN A 141 0.97 -19.43 4.41
N VAL A 142 1.75 -18.42 4.79
CA VAL A 142 2.58 -18.43 6.01
C VAL A 142 1.71 -18.33 7.25
N PHE A 143 0.69 -17.50 7.22
CA PHE A 143 -0.24 -17.33 8.34
C PHE A 143 -1.23 -18.50 8.52
N GLY A 144 -1.39 -19.33 7.49
CA GLY A 144 -2.38 -20.40 7.47
C GLY A 144 -3.82 -19.86 7.45
N GLY A 145 -4.05 -18.74 6.76
CA GLY A 145 -5.33 -18.06 6.58
C GLY A 145 -5.39 -16.65 7.14
N TYR A 146 -6.55 -16.02 7.06
CA TYR A 146 -6.81 -14.66 7.54
C TYR A 146 -6.97 -14.65 9.06
N ARG A 147 -5.94 -14.24 9.77
CA ARG A 147 -5.90 -14.23 11.25
C ARG A 147 -5.45 -12.88 11.78
N VAL A 148 -6.02 -12.47 12.92
CA VAL A 148 -5.60 -11.25 13.65
C VAL A 148 -4.13 -11.40 14.06
N GLN A 149 -3.34 -10.39 13.72
CA GLN A 149 -1.91 -10.28 14.05
C GLN A 149 -1.70 -9.35 15.25
N GLY A 150 -0.56 -9.46 15.94
CA GLY A 150 -0.24 -8.58 17.06
C GLY A 150 -1.07 -8.86 18.34
N ARG A 151 -1.61 -10.07 18.51
CA ARG A 151 -2.31 -10.43 19.75
C ARG A 151 -1.34 -10.67 20.89
N GLY A 152 -1.66 -10.10 22.05
CA GLY A 152 -0.85 -10.17 23.26
C GLY A 152 0.23 -9.09 23.28
N GLU A 153 0.73 -8.80 24.47
CA GLU A 153 1.63 -7.68 24.76
C GLU A 153 2.92 -7.77 23.95
N ASP A 154 3.60 -8.91 23.97
CA ASP A 154 4.87 -9.13 23.26
C ASP A 154 4.73 -8.98 21.72
N ALA A 155 3.62 -9.46 21.16
CA ALA A 155 3.38 -9.38 19.72
C ALA A 155 3.01 -7.96 19.27
N GLY A 156 2.25 -7.26 20.11
CA GLY A 156 1.95 -5.85 19.89
C GLY A 156 3.19 -4.97 19.98
N GLU A 157 4.03 -5.16 20.98
CA GLU A 157 5.29 -4.43 21.15
C GLU A 157 6.24 -4.66 19.96
N ARG A 158 6.42 -5.91 19.52
CA ARG A 158 7.23 -6.19 18.31
C ARG A 158 6.71 -5.46 17.10
N MET A 159 5.40 -5.48 16.87
CA MET A 159 4.79 -4.78 15.73
C MET A 159 5.01 -3.25 15.81
N LEU A 160 4.92 -2.69 17.01
CA LEU A 160 5.22 -1.26 17.24
C LEU A 160 6.68 -0.93 16.92
N GLN A 161 7.63 -1.75 17.38
CA GLN A 161 9.05 -1.54 17.10
C GLN A 161 9.36 -1.66 15.60
N GLU A 162 8.75 -2.62 14.91
CA GLU A 162 8.85 -2.73 13.44
C GLU A 162 8.28 -1.49 12.73
N ALA A 163 7.13 -0.98 13.18
CA ALA A 163 6.53 0.24 12.63
C ALA A 163 7.44 1.46 12.79
N LEU A 164 8.03 1.64 13.97
CA LEU A 164 8.98 2.73 14.24
C LEU A 164 10.26 2.61 13.39
N THR A 165 10.73 1.38 13.18
CA THR A 165 11.90 1.11 12.34
C THR A 165 11.61 1.44 10.87
N LEU A 166 10.43 1.10 10.37
CA LEU A 166 9.99 1.44 9.01
C LEU A 166 9.78 2.94 8.82
N GLU A 167 9.21 3.63 9.82
CA GLU A 167 9.10 5.10 9.83
C GLU A 167 10.48 5.74 9.74
N ALA A 168 11.45 5.27 10.55
CA ALA A 168 12.83 5.75 10.52
C ALA A 168 13.53 5.47 9.17
N ALA A 169 13.19 4.38 8.49
CA ALA A 169 13.65 4.08 7.12
C ALA A 169 13.03 5.00 6.06
N GLY A 170 11.98 5.76 6.40
CA GLY A 170 11.35 6.75 5.54
C GLY A 170 9.99 6.34 4.98
N ALA A 171 9.33 5.31 5.51
CA ALA A 171 7.96 4.98 5.14
C ALA A 171 7.05 6.22 5.35
N ALA A 172 6.32 6.60 4.31
CA ALA A 172 5.46 7.78 4.34
C ALA A 172 4.10 7.50 4.99
N ILE A 173 3.62 6.26 4.88
CA ILE A 173 2.34 5.78 5.43
C ILE A 173 2.57 4.38 6.00
N LEU A 174 1.94 4.11 7.14
CA LEU A 174 1.78 2.75 7.69
C LEU A 174 0.30 2.38 7.64
N LEU A 175 0.00 1.24 7.03
CA LEU A 175 -1.32 0.65 6.99
C LEU A 175 -1.33 -0.57 7.91
N LEU A 176 -2.32 -0.66 8.80
CA LEU A 176 -2.47 -1.78 9.72
C LEU A 176 -3.78 -2.50 9.43
N GLU A 177 -3.70 -3.82 9.17
CA GLU A 177 -4.88 -4.64 8.92
C GLU A 177 -5.00 -5.76 9.96
N CYS A 178 -6.24 -6.03 10.41
CA CYS A 178 -6.54 -7.11 11.35
C CYS A 178 -5.61 -7.13 12.58
N VAL A 179 -5.41 -5.97 13.19
CA VAL A 179 -4.69 -5.82 14.46
C VAL A 179 -5.68 -5.52 15.59
N PRO A 180 -5.41 -5.90 16.84
CA PRO A 180 -6.28 -5.55 17.97
C PRO A 180 -6.39 -4.04 18.13
N ARG A 181 -7.58 -3.58 18.51
CA ARG A 181 -7.74 -2.21 19.00
C ARG A 181 -7.14 -2.13 20.41
N ALA A 182 -6.34 -1.08 20.66
CA ALA A 182 -5.84 -0.75 21.99
C ALA A 182 -6.99 -0.34 22.91
#